data_8f8b4ef811f36c32d7c3de6f0ce95cea
#
_entry.id   8f8b4ef811f36c32d7c3de6f0ce95cea
#
_cell.length_a   1.000
_cell.length_b   1.000
_cell.length_c   1.000
_cell.angle_alpha   90.00
_cell.angle_beta   90.00
_cell.angle_gamma   90.00
#
_symmetry.space_group_name_H-M   'P 1'
#
loop_
_entity.id
_entity.type
_entity.pdbx_description
1 polymer ?
#
loop_
_entity_poly.entity_id
_entity_poly.type
_entity_poly.pdbx_seq_one_letter_code
_entity_poly.pdbx_strand_id
1 'polypeptide(L)'
;MAYHLTKDHLRLELHSAFVCAKQHKSKKPYVVKFAKRLDEHLDSLCDDLWNRNYTPEPSTCFIVEHPKKREVFAAQFRDRVVHHLYYNMLHQLYERTLIADCYSCIPGRGTHFGIERLKKHIRKCSHGYQRHCHVLKLDKRGYFMHIDRKRLADIACDSIKKMSVRRAGSVARTWCDVIDVDFALWLTREIALLNPKENCRIAGSVHDWDGLDHAKSLFYTIDGRGLPIGNLTSQLFSNVNLNPFDQFMKRVLHCEHYGRYVDDSYVVDESKARLNALIPPIEDFLGEELGLELNQGKIQIHDARHGVEFLGAFIKPDVTYISNASLNRMIRNINDLDMKDKEAVFHSVNSFLGILSHYASFNIRCQLFLTPKFLSVGRFDSAVTKFELYDF
;
A
#
# COMPACT_ATOMS: atom_id res chain seq x y z
N MET A 1 -5.96 -25.50 -24.22
CA MET A 1 -5.32 -26.41 -23.27
C MET A 1 -4.87 -25.58 -22.07
N ALA A 2 -5.00 -26.09 -20.85
CA ALA A 2 -4.48 -25.39 -19.68
C ALA A 2 -2.95 -25.22 -19.82
N TYR A 3 -2.46 -24.05 -19.44
CA TYR A 3 -1.04 -23.77 -19.40
C TYR A 3 -0.38 -24.58 -18.28
N HIS A 4 0.69 -25.27 -18.60
CA HIS A 4 1.56 -25.92 -17.63
C HIS A 4 2.91 -25.23 -17.63
N LEU A 5 3.32 -24.78 -16.46
CA LEU A 5 4.62 -24.15 -16.24
C LEU A 5 5.71 -25.19 -16.58
N THR A 6 6.74 -24.79 -17.30
CA THR A 6 7.96 -25.57 -17.46
C THR A 6 9.05 -25.00 -16.56
N LYS A 7 10.05 -25.82 -16.21
CA LYS A 7 11.17 -25.39 -15.37
C LYS A 7 11.95 -24.24 -16.02
N ASP A 8 12.18 -24.31 -17.34
CA ASP A 8 12.87 -23.26 -18.10
C ASP A 8 12.08 -21.95 -18.09
N HIS A 9 10.74 -22.01 -18.25
CA HIS A 9 9.91 -20.83 -18.18
C HIS A 9 9.90 -20.24 -16.75
N LEU A 10 9.81 -21.07 -15.71
CA LEU A 10 9.93 -20.59 -14.32
C LEU A 10 11.26 -19.87 -14.08
N ARG A 11 12.36 -20.39 -14.67
CA ARG A 11 13.68 -19.77 -14.57
C ARG A 11 13.73 -18.37 -15.22
N LEU A 12 13.06 -18.21 -16.38
CA LEU A 12 12.94 -16.91 -17.06
C LEU A 12 12.08 -15.93 -16.25
N GLU A 13 10.97 -16.39 -15.69
CA GLU A 13 10.12 -15.57 -14.83
C GLU A 13 10.84 -15.12 -13.55
N LEU A 14 11.69 -15.98 -12.98
CA LEU A 14 12.55 -15.61 -11.84
C LEU A 14 13.58 -14.55 -12.22
N HIS A 15 14.15 -14.60 -13.42
CA HIS A 15 15.04 -13.54 -13.89
C HIS A 15 14.29 -12.21 -14.04
N SER A 16 13.08 -12.21 -14.60
CA SER A 16 12.21 -11.04 -14.71
C SER A 16 11.87 -10.48 -13.32
N ALA A 17 11.55 -11.36 -12.37
CA ALA A 17 11.28 -10.99 -10.97
C ALA A 17 12.50 -10.38 -10.28
N PHE A 18 13.71 -10.90 -10.53
CA PHE A 18 14.96 -10.29 -10.03
C PHE A 18 15.15 -8.88 -10.58
N VAL A 19 14.90 -8.65 -11.88
CA VAL A 19 14.99 -7.32 -12.48
C VAL A 19 14.04 -6.34 -11.79
N CYS A 20 12.81 -6.76 -11.48
CA CYS A 20 11.85 -5.96 -10.71
C CYS A 20 12.31 -5.73 -9.25
N ALA A 21 12.81 -6.77 -8.58
CA ALA A 21 13.21 -6.70 -7.18
C ALA A 21 14.41 -5.76 -6.93
N LYS A 22 15.31 -5.63 -7.89
CA LYS A 22 16.50 -4.74 -7.79
C LYS A 22 16.22 -3.28 -8.13
N GLN A 23 15.06 -2.92 -8.69
CA GLN A 23 14.75 -1.53 -9.06
C GLN A 23 14.91 -0.59 -7.87
N HIS A 24 15.59 0.54 -8.10
CA HIS A 24 15.95 1.55 -7.09
C HIS A 24 16.80 1.04 -5.91
N LYS A 25 17.36 -0.19 -6.01
CA LYS A 25 18.15 -0.83 -4.94
C LYS A 25 19.46 -1.45 -5.45
N SER A 26 19.82 -1.23 -6.71
CA SER A 26 20.96 -1.88 -7.38
C SER A 26 22.29 -1.69 -6.66
N LYS A 27 22.49 -0.57 -5.95
CA LYS A 27 23.70 -0.26 -5.17
C LYS A 27 23.70 -0.85 -3.75
N LYS A 28 22.61 -1.45 -3.29
CA LYS A 28 22.54 -2.01 -1.93
C LYS A 28 23.42 -3.28 -1.82
N PRO A 29 24.21 -3.44 -0.74
CA PRO A 29 25.18 -4.55 -0.60
C PRO A 29 24.55 -5.95 -0.82
N TYR A 30 23.36 -6.18 -0.28
CA TYR A 30 22.66 -7.46 -0.42
C TYR A 30 22.23 -7.75 -1.87
N VAL A 31 21.88 -6.72 -2.67
CA VAL A 31 21.56 -6.87 -4.10
C VAL A 31 22.81 -7.17 -4.89
N VAL A 32 23.89 -6.42 -4.62
CA VAL A 32 25.20 -6.63 -5.27
C VAL A 32 25.73 -8.04 -4.98
N LYS A 33 25.61 -8.50 -3.72
CA LYS A 33 26.01 -9.86 -3.33
C LYS A 33 25.25 -10.94 -4.10
N PHE A 34 23.91 -10.79 -4.19
CA PHE A 34 23.07 -11.72 -4.93
C PHE A 34 23.40 -11.72 -6.44
N ALA A 35 23.58 -10.53 -7.02
CA ALA A 35 23.86 -10.37 -8.45
C ALA A 35 25.24 -10.95 -8.88
N LYS A 36 26.24 -11.02 -7.98
CA LYS A 36 27.55 -11.62 -8.28
C LYS A 36 27.48 -13.10 -8.64
N ARG A 37 26.50 -13.83 -8.14
CA ARG A 37 26.25 -15.25 -8.41
C ARG A 37 24.81 -15.47 -8.86
N LEU A 38 24.36 -14.62 -9.80
CA LEU A 38 22.96 -14.53 -10.18
C LEU A 38 22.40 -15.87 -10.66
N ASP A 39 23.09 -16.52 -11.61
CA ASP A 39 22.60 -17.77 -12.20
C ASP A 39 22.50 -18.87 -11.15
N GLU A 40 23.53 -19.06 -10.33
CA GLU A 40 23.50 -20.05 -9.26
C GLU A 40 22.34 -19.82 -8.27
N HIS A 41 22.10 -18.56 -7.87
CA HIS A 41 21.00 -18.24 -6.96
C HIS A 41 19.64 -18.44 -7.60
N LEU A 42 19.50 -18.09 -8.88
CA LEU A 42 18.21 -18.27 -9.57
C LEU A 42 17.96 -19.73 -9.94
N ASP A 43 19.01 -20.51 -10.26
CA ASP A 43 18.89 -21.95 -10.52
C ASP A 43 18.48 -22.70 -9.26
N SER A 44 19.16 -22.45 -8.13
CA SER A 44 18.76 -23.01 -6.84
C SER A 44 17.33 -22.63 -6.44
N LEU A 45 16.94 -21.37 -6.64
CA LEU A 45 15.59 -20.92 -6.32
C LEU A 45 14.54 -21.54 -7.26
N CYS A 46 14.90 -21.73 -8.54
CA CYS A 46 14.07 -22.42 -9.50
C CYS A 46 13.85 -23.88 -9.11
N ASP A 47 14.91 -24.58 -8.66
CA ASP A 47 14.83 -25.96 -8.19
C ASP A 47 13.93 -26.09 -6.95
N ASP A 48 14.08 -25.19 -5.98
CA ASP A 48 13.24 -25.18 -4.78
C ASP A 48 11.76 -24.98 -5.11
N LEU A 49 11.45 -24.03 -5.99
CA LEU A 49 10.07 -23.74 -6.39
C LEU A 49 9.48 -24.84 -7.27
N TRP A 50 10.26 -25.39 -8.20
CA TRP A 50 9.83 -26.45 -9.09
C TRP A 50 9.48 -27.73 -8.33
N ASN A 51 10.33 -28.10 -7.38
CA ASN A 51 10.15 -29.29 -6.54
C ASN A 51 9.20 -29.07 -5.36
N ARG A 52 8.59 -27.88 -5.22
CA ARG A 52 7.71 -27.53 -4.10
C ARG A 52 8.42 -27.58 -2.71
N ASN A 53 9.71 -27.38 -2.69
CA ASN A 53 10.55 -27.39 -1.48
C ASN A 53 10.95 -25.98 -1.02
N TYR A 54 10.35 -24.94 -1.63
CA TYR A 54 10.65 -23.56 -1.27
C TYR A 54 10.30 -23.30 0.20
N THR A 55 11.31 -22.82 0.93
CA THR A 55 11.16 -22.36 2.31
C THR A 55 11.76 -20.94 2.39
N PRO A 56 11.00 -19.93 2.86
CA PRO A 56 11.51 -18.58 3.04
C PRO A 56 12.64 -18.52 4.08
N GLU A 57 13.65 -17.71 3.80
CA GLU A 57 14.73 -17.41 4.75
C GLU A 57 14.22 -16.51 5.90
N PRO A 58 14.88 -16.51 7.07
CA PRO A 58 14.51 -15.66 8.19
C PRO A 58 14.48 -14.18 7.79
N SER A 59 13.34 -13.53 7.94
CA SER A 59 13.17 -12.09 7.73
C SER A 59 14.00 -11.28 8.72
N THR A 60 14.41 -10.08 8.32
CA THR A 60 15.00 -9.11 9.25
C THR A 60 13.89 -8.24 9.83
N CYS A 61 13.69 -8.32 11.16
CA CYS A 61 12.72 -7.52 11.88
C CYS A 61 13.40 -6.32 12.54
N PHE A 62 12.84 -5.11 12.35
CA PHE A 62 13.35 -3.87 12.92
C PHE A 62 12.25 -2.82 13.04
N ILE A 63 12.51 -1.78 13.86
CA ILE A 63 11.62 -0.64 14.02
C ILE A 63 11.99 0.49 13.05
N VAL A 64 10.98 1.09 12.46
CA VAL A 64 11.06 2.35 11.72
C VAL A 64 10.31 3.41 12.52
N GLU A 65 11.02 4.48 12.93
CA GLU A 65 10.43 5.55 13.76
C GLU A 65 9.55 6.52 12.96
N HIS A 66 9.94 6.83 11.74
CA HIS A 66 9.31 7.85 10.93
C HIS A 66 8.61 7.28 9.68
N PRO A 67 7.46 7.84 9.26
CA PRO A 67 6.67 8.95 9.84
C PRO A 67 5.83 8.56 11.06
N LYS A 68 5.68 7.29 11.34
CA LYS A 68 5.03 6.69 12.52
C LYS A 68 5.82 5.45 12.88
N LYS A 69 5.99 5.22 14.18
CA LYS A 69 6.66 4.02 14.67
C LYS A 69 5.96 2.75 14.16
N ARG A 70 6.73 1.88 13.52
CA ARG A 70 6.23 0.64 12.91
C ARG A 70 7.25 -0.47 13.01
N GLU A 71 6.78 -1.66 13.27
CA GLU A 71 7.54 -2.89 13.15
C GLU A 71 7.54 -3.35 11.68
N VAL A 72 8.72 -3.62 11.14
CA VAL A 72 8.92 -4.01 9.73
C VAL A 72 9.62 -5.36 9.68
N PHE A 73 9.08 -6.29 8.91
CA PHE A 73 9.69 -7.58 8.59
C PHE A 73 10.15 -7.57 7.14
N ALA A 74 11.42 -7.33 6.94
CA ALA A 74 12.01 -7.29 5.61
C ALA A 74 12.48 -8.69 5.20
N ALA A 75 11.82 -9.29 4.22
CA ALA A 75 12.23 -10.56 3.63
C ALA A 75 13.66 -10.47 3.07
N GLN A 76 14.40 -11.57 3.07
CA GLN A 76 15.72 -11.66 2.41
C GLN A 76 15.58 -11.42 0.91
N PHE A 77 16.66 -11.02 0.25
CA PHE A 77 16.56 -10.61 -1.16
C PHE A 77 16.13 -11.76 -2.07
N ARG A 78 16.53 -13.00 -1.76
CA ARG A 78 16.06 -14.23 -2.41
C ARG A 78 14.52 -14.32 -2.37
N ASP A 79 13.93 -14.13 -1.22
CA ASP A 79 12.48 -14.22 -1.04
C ASP A 79 11.76 -13.01 -1.64
N ARG A 80 12.40 -11.83 -1.69
CA ARG A 80 11.85 -10.68 -2.44
C ARG A 80 11.75 -10.98 -3.93
N VAL A 81 12.65 -11.78 -4.50
CA VAL A 81 12.52 -12.25 -5.88
C VAL A 81 11.26 -13.13 -6.01
N VAL A 82 10.98 -14.02 -5.07
CA VAL A 82 9.75 -14.83 -5.05
C VAL A 82 8.49 -13.96 -4.89
N HIS A 83 8.54 -12.94 -4.02
CA HIS A 83 7.43 -11.99 -3.90
C HIS A 83 7.15 -11.24 -5.21
N HIS A 84 8.20 -10.89 -5.97
CA HIS A 84 8.04 -10.28 -7.29
C HIS A 84 7.55 -11.28 -8.33
N LEU A 85 8.01 -12.53 -8.32
CA LEU A 85 7.48 -13.60 -9.16
C LEU A 85 5.97 -13.76 -8.96
N TYR A 86 5.54 -13.89 -7.71
CA TYR A 86 4.13 -14.00 -7.33
C TYR A 86 3.32 -12.79 -7.80
N TYR A 87 3.85 -11.59 -7.55
CA TYR A 87 3.21 -10.34 -7.95
C TYR A 87 3.07 -10.26 -9.48
N ASN A 88 4.14 -10.50 -10.22
CA ASN A 88 4.14 -10.44 -11.68
C ASN A 88 3.11 -11.40 -12.29
N MET A 89 3.01 -12.61 -11.72
CA MET A 89 2.09 -13.65 -12.19
C MET A 89 0.62 -13.31 -11.90
N LEU A 90 0.30 -12.72 -10.74
CA LEU A 90 -1.07 -12.69 -10.22
C LEU A 90 -1.68 -11.30 -10.03
N HIS A 91 -0.90 -10.21 -10.03
CA HIS A 91 -1.45 -8.89 -9.71
C HIS A 91 -2.59 -8.48 -10.66
N GLN A 92 -2.46 -8.72 -11.97
CA GLN A 92 -3.50 -8.40 -12.95
C GLN A 92 -4.77 -9.22 -12.76
N LEU A 93 -4.64 -10.49 -12.36
CA LEU A 93 -5.77 -11.36 -12.04
C LEU A 93 -6.55 -10.80 -10.86
N TYR A 94 -5.85 -10.48 -9.76
CA TYR A 94 -6.50 -9.90 -8.58
C TYR A 94 -7.09 -8.53 -8.85
N GLU A 95 -6.37 -7.66 -9.57
CA GLU A 95 -6.84 -6.30 -9.89
C GLU A 95 -8.21 -6.31 -10.57
N ARG A 96 -8.48 -7.30 -11.41
CA ARG A 96 -9.80 -7.45 -12.07
C ARG A 96 -10.94 -7.83 -11.13
N THR A 97 -10.63 -8.35 -9.95
CA THR A 97 -11.64 -8.65 -8.92
C THR A 97 -11.96 -7.43 -8.05
N LEU A 98 -11.05 -6.46 -7.99
CA LEU A 98 -11.18 -5.28 -7.14
C LEU A 98 -12.19 -4.28 -7.72
N ILE A 99 -12.78 -3.48 -6.83
CA ILE A 99 -13.61 -2.36 -7.26
C ILE A 99 -12.78 -1.25 -7.91
N ALA A 100 -13.41 -0.44 -8.77
CA ALA A 100 -12.74 0.70 -9.42
C ALA A 100 -12.17 1.72 -8.41
N ASP A 101 -12.77 1.82 -7.24
CA ASP A 101 -12.42 2.75 -6.17
C ASP A 101 -11.54 2.11 -5.07
N CYS A 102 -10.71 1.11 -5.42
CA CYS A 102 -9.55 0.65 -4.66
C CYS A 102 -8.30 1.36 -5.20
N TYR A 103 -7.52 2.04 -4.33
CA TYR A 103 -6.50 2.99 -4.77
C TYR A 103 -5.07 2.59 -4.42
N SER A 104 -4.87 1.70 -3.47
CA SER A 104 -3.55 1.30 -3.00
C SER A 104 -2.97 0.15 -3.81
N CYS A 105 -1.65 0.14 -3.99
CA CYS A 105 -0.89 -0.97 -4.58
C CYS A 105 -1.38 -1.42 -5.97
N ILE A 106 -1.95 -0.50 -6.74
CA ILE A 106 -2.41 -0.72 -8.10
C ILE A 106 -1.65 0.26 -9.00
N PRO A 107 -1.00 -0.21 -10.09
CA PRO A 107 -0.30 0.65 -11.03
C PRO A 107 -1.19 1.79 -11.54
N GLY A 108 -0.65 3.01 -11.59
CA GLY A 108 -1.37 4.22 -12.00
C GLY A 108 -2.37 4.76 -10.97
N ARG A 109 -2.51 4.13 -9.81
CA ARG A 109 -3.31 4.63 -8.68
C ARG A 109 -2.41 4.93 -7.49
N GLY A 110 -2.89 5.70 -6.54
CA GLY A 110 -2.14 6.08 -5.34
C GLY A 110 -2.89 7.12 -4.52
N THR A 111 -2.20 7.80 -3.62
CA THR A 111 -2.80 8.81 -2.72
C THR A 111 -3.50 9.92 -3.48
N HIS A 112 -2.84 10.50 -4.49
CA HIS A 112 -3.43 11.58 -5.31
C HIS A 112 -4.65 11.11 -6.09
N PHE A 113 -4.58 9.91 -6.67
CA PHE A 113 -5.74 9.32 -7.34
C PHE A 113 -6.92 9.16 -6.36
N GLY A 114 -6.67 8.65 -5.15
CA GLY A 114 -7.71 8.51 -4.12
C GLY A 114 -8.31 9.85 -3.69
N ILE A 115 -7.48 10.89 -3.54
CA ILE A 115 -7.94 12.25 -3.22
C ILE A 115 -8.87 12.78 -4.32
N GLU A 116 -8.46 12.69 -5.60
CA GLU A 116 -9.28 13.14 -6.72
C GLU A 116 -10.58 12.33 -6.86
N ARG A 117 -10.55 11.03 -6.56
CA ARG A 117 -11.77 10.20 -6.52
C ARG A 117 -12.72 10.65 -5.43
N LEU A 118 -12.24 10.92 -4.21
CA LEU A 118 -13.08 11.43 -3.13
C LEU A 118 -13.70 12.80 -3.50
N LYS A 119 -12.91 13.72 -4.06
CA LYS A 119 -13.41 15.02 -4.59
C LYS A 119 -14.52 14.81 -5.59
N LYS A 120 -14.32 13.90 -6.54
CA LYS A 120 -15.33 13.57 -7.55
C LYS A 120 -16.62 13.00 -6.94
N HIS A 121 -16.50 12.12 -5.94
CA HIS A 121 -17.64 11.56 -5.23
C HIS A 121 -18.40 12.63 -4.44
N ILE A 122 -17.72 13.50 -3.72
CA ILE A 122 -18.33 14.63 -3.01
C ILE A 122 -19.06 15.54 -3.99
N ARG A 123 -18.37 15.96 -5.08
CA ARG A 123 -18.98 16.86 -6.08
C ARG A 123 -20.20 16.26 -6.75
N LYS A 124 -20.17 14.95 -7.05
CA LYS A 124 -21.30 14.23 -7.66
C LYS A 124 -22.48 14.13 -6.68
N CYS A 125 -22.23 13.67 -5.44
CA CYS A 125 -23.23 13.50 -4.41
C CYS A 125 -23.87 14.85 -4.02
N SER A 126 -23.07 15.90 -3.87
CA SER A 126 -23.56 17.24 -3.49
C SER A 126 -24.11 18.07 -4.66
N HIS A 127 -24.19 17.52 -5.86
CA HIS A 127 -24.56 18.27 -7.07
C HIS A 127 -23.74 19.56 -7.24
N GLY A 128 -22.41 19.45 -7.13
CA GLY A 128 -21.52 20.62 -7.21
C GLY A 128 -21.58 21.51 -5.97
N TYR A 129 -21.75 20.94 -4.78
CA TYR A 129 -21.89 21.60 -3.47
C TYR A 129 -23.19 22.42 -3.29
N GLN A 130 -24.18 22.22 -4.15
CA GLN A 130 -25.50 22.84 -4.02
C GLN A 130 -26.36 22.18 -2.92
N ARG A 131 -26.12 20.88 -2.67
CA ARG A 131 -26.81 20.10 -1.62
C ARG A 131 -25.87 19.72 -0.50
N HIS A 132 -26.46 19.41 0.66
CA HIS A 132 -25.71 18.82 1.77
C HIS A 132 -25.15 17.45 1.37
N CYS A 133 -23.94 17.18 1.80
CA CYS A 133 -23.27 15.93 1.55
C CYS A 133 -22.33 15.64 2.73
N HIS A 134 -22.35 14.40 3.18
CA HIS A 134 -21.57 13.94 4.33
C HIS A 134 -20.62 12.84 3.91
N VAL A 135 -19.46 12.79 4.58
CA VAL A 135 -18.44 11.77 4.35
C VAL A 135 -18.23 11.00 5.65
N LEU A 136 -18.60 9.72 5.64
CA LEU A 136 -18.26 8.77 6.69
C LEU A 136 -16.85 8.24 6.41
N LYS A 137 -15.96 8.36 7.37
CA LYS A 137 -14.61 7.76 7.38
C LYS A 137 -14.58 6.55 8.29
N LEU A 138 -13.95 5.48 7.82
CA LEU A 138 -13.84 4.21 8.52
C LEU A 138 -12.37 3.76 8.52
N ASP A 139 -11.83 3.44 9.70
CA ASP A 139 -10.49 2.91 9.90
C ASP A 139 -10.59 1.55 10.61
N LYS A 140 -9.81 0.55 10.19
CA LYS A 140 -9.77 -0.77 10.82
C LYS A 140 -8.69 -0.80 11.89
N ARG A 141 -9.04 -1.28 13.10
CA ARG A 141 -8.10 -1.34 14.21
C ARG A 141 -6.97 -2.33 13.89
N GLY A 142 -5.73 -1.85 13.93
CA GLY A 142 -4.54 -2.69 13.75
C GLY A 142 -4.59 -3.63 12.54
N TYR A 143 -5.10 -3.16 11.40
CA TYR A 143 -5.51 -3.97 10.25
C TYR A 143 -4.53 -5.09 9.90
N PHE A 144 -3.26 -4.77 9.60
CA PHE A 144 -2.25 -5.76 9.22
C PHE A 144 -2.00 -6.82 10.28
N MET A 145 -2.16 -6.48 11.56
CA MET A 145 -1.92 -7.37 12.69
C MET A 145 -3.11 -8.32 12.97
N HIS A 146 -4.30 -7.97 12.47
CA HIS A 146 -5.52 -8.75 12.71
C HIS A 146 -5.94 -9.61 11.51
N ILE A 147 -5.27 -9.50 10.35
CA ILE A 147 -5.56 -10.35 9.18
C ILE A 147 -5.37 -11.82 9.54
N ASP A 148 -6.42 -12.62 9.41
CA ASP A 148 -6.37 -14.07 9.52
C ASP A 148 -5.70 -14.65 8.26
N ARG A 149 -4.53 -15.28 8.43
CA ARG A 149 -3.72 -15.77 7.32
C ARG A 149 -4.39 -16.93 6.57
N LYS A 150 -5.11 -17.81 7.28
CA LYS A 150 -5.83 -18.92 6.66
C LYS A 150 -6.98 -18.42 5.81
N ARG A 151 -7.81 -17.54 6.38
CA ARG A 151 -8.93 -16.90 5.66
C ARG A 151 -8.43 -16.12 4.44
N LEU A 152 -7.35 -15.35 4.59
CA LEU A 152 -6.70 -14.67 3.46
C LEU A 152 -6.26 -15.65 2.37
N ALA A 153 -5.59 -16.74 2.74
CA ALA A 153 -5.15 -17.75 1.77
C ALA A 153 -6.34 -18.36 1.02
N ASP A 154 -7.45 -18.63 1.73
CA ASP A 154 -8.67 -19.15 1.13
C ASP A 154 -9.32 -18.13 0.17
N ILE A 155 -9.47 -16.86 0.58
CA ILE A 155 -9.98 -15.79 -0.29
C ILE A 155 -9.11 -15.63 -1.54
N ALA A 156 -7.79 -15.65 -1.39
CA ALA A 156 -6.85 -15.51 -2.49
C ALA A 156 -6.92 -16.70 -3.45
N CYS A 157 -6.91 -17.92 -2.94
CA CYS A 157 -7.04 -19.15 -3.74
C CYS A 157 -8.39 -19.22 -4.47
N ASP A 158 -9.48 -18.85 -3.81
CA ASP A 158 -10.80 -18.83 -4.43
C ASP A 158 -10.90 -17.77 -5.54
N SER A 159 -10.24 -16.63 -5.36
CA SER A 159 -10.13 -15.61 -6.40
C SER A 159 -9.38 -16.15 -7.62
N ILE A 160 -8.26 -16.86 -7.43
CA ILE A 160 -7.51 -17.52 -8.51
C ILE A 160 -8.41 -18.52 -9.25
N LYS A 161 -9.08 -19.44 -8.53
CA LYS A 161 -9.96 -20.46 -9.12
C LYS A 161 -11.11 -19.82 -9.90
N LYS A 162 -11.80 -18.83 -9.33
CA LYS A 162 -12.91 -18.13 -9.99
C LYS A 162 -12.46 -17.38 -11.24
N MET A 163 -11.27 -16.81 -11.23
CA MET A 163 -10.73 -16.05 -12.34
C MET A 163 -10.06 -16.93 -13.40
N SER A 164 -9.56 -18.11 -13.05
CA SER A 164 -8.86 -19.00 -14.00
C SER A 164 -9.67 -19.30 -15.26
N VAL A 165 -10.98 -19.43 -15.14
CA VAL A 165 -11.92 -19.66 -16.25
C VAL A 165 -12.41 -18.37 -16.94
N ARG A 166 -11.97 -17.21 -16.51
CA ARG A 166 -12.34 -15.91 -17.09
C ARG A 166 -11.29 -15.45 -18.11
N ARG A 167 -11.69 -14.58 -19.03
CA ARG A 167 -10.78 -14.04 -20.07
C ARG A 167 -9.62 -13.26 -19.44
N ALA A 168 -8.42 -13.56 -19.89
CA ALA A 168 -7.19 -12.87 -19.55
C ALA A 168 -6.93 -11.73 -20.57
N GLY A 169 -7.36 -10.51 -20.24
CA GLY A 169 -7.17 -9.35 -21.10
C GLY A 169 -8.15 -9.27 -22.28
N SER A 170 -7.72 -8.63 -23.37
CA SER A 170 -8.44 -8.51 -24.63
C SER A 170 -8.28 -9.74 -25.55
N VAL A 171 -7.43 -10.69 -25.15
CA VAL A 171 -7.12 -11.89 -25.92
C VAL A 171 -8.20 -12.95 -25.68
N ALA A 172 -8.47 -13.80 -26.66
CA ALA A 172 -9.45 -14.91 -26.56
C ALA A 172 -8.98 -16.08 -25.66
N ARG A 173 -8.03 -15.83 -24.73
CA ARG A 173 -7.50 -16.80 -23.79
C ARG A 173 -8.06 -16.56 -22.39
N THR A 174 -8.22 -17.63 -21.62
CA THR A 174 -8.56 -17.57 -20.20
C THR A 174 -7.30 -17.49 -19.35
N TRP A 175 -7.44 -17.20 -18.05
CA TRP A 175 -6.27 -17.16 -17.16
C TRP A 175 -5.59 -18.53 -17.04
N CYS A 176 -6.34 -19.63 -17.08
CA CYS A 176 -5.73 -20.97 -17.09
C CYS A 176 -4.93 -21.30 -18.37
N ASP A 177 -5.04 -20.49 -19.42
CA ASP A 177 -4.18 -20.60 -20.61
C ASP A 177 -2.89 -19.76 -20.48
N VAL A 178 -2.73 -19.00 -19.39
CA VAL A 178 -1.63 -18.03 -19.18
C VAL A 178 -0.83 -18.33 -17.92
N ILE A 179 -1.49 -18.82 -16.88
CA ILE A 179 -0.85 -19.18 -15.61
C ILE A 179 -1.04 -20.66 -15.28
N ASP A 180 -0.05 -21.25 -14.63
CA ASP A 180 -0.20 -22.55 -13.99
C ASP A 180 -0.98 -22.36 -12.67
N VAL A 181 -2.24 -22.80 -12.68
CA VAL A 181 -3.17 -22.58 -11.56
C VAL A 181 -2.71 -23.35 -10.32
N ASP A 182 -2.22 -24.58 -10.47
CA ASP A 182 -1.77 -25.40 -9.35
C ASP A 182 -0.53 -24.82 -8.69
N PHE A 183 0.41 -24.32 -9.51
CA PHE A 183 1.57 -23.58 -9.01
C PHE A 183 1.16 -22.32 -8.27
N ALA A 184 0.25 -21.53 -8.84
CA ALA A 184 -0.24 -20.30 -8.25
C ALA A 184 -0.94 -20.54 -6.90
N LEU A 185 -1.79 -21.58 -6.80
CA LEU A 185 -2.49 -21.94 -5.56
C LEU A 185 -1.53 -22.39 -4.46
N TRP A 186 -0.54 -23.23 -4.83
CA TRP A 186 0.49 -23.65 -3.89
C TRP A 186 1.30 -22.45 -3.37
N LEU A 187 1.86 -21.64 -4.27
CA LEU A 187 2.70 -20.51 -3.88
C LEU A 187 1.92 -19.45 -3.07
N THR A 188 0.63 -19.28 -3.36
CA THR A 188 -0.26 -18.43 -2.54
C THR A 188 -0.29 -18.89 -1.09
N ARG A 189 -0.45 -20.21 -0.85
CA ARG A 189 -0.49 -20.77 0.50
C ARG A 189 0.86 -20.65 1.21
N GLU A 190 1.96 -20.95 0.52
CA GLU A 190 3.31 -20.81 1.07
C GLU A 190 3.60 -19.39 1.58
N ILE A 191 3.22 -18.37 0.79
CA ILE A 191 3.47 -16.98 1.17
C ILE A 191 2.46 -16.48 2.21
N ALA A 192 1.17 -16.79 2.06
CA ALA A 192 0.13 -16.25 2.93
C ALA A 192 0.12 -16.87 4.33
N LEU A 193 0.46 -18.17 4.44
CA LEU A 193 0.45 -18.90 5.72
C LEU A 193 1.76 -18.74 6.51
N LEU A 194 2.82 -18.21 5.91
CA LEU A 194 4.09 -17.99 6.61
C LEU A 194 3.87 -17.23 7.91
N ASN A 195 4.42 -17.78 9.01
CA ASN A 195 4.43 -17.09 10.30
C ASN A 195 5.72 -16.26 10.43
N PRO A 196 5.66 -14.94 10.26
CA PRO A 196 6.87 -14.11 10.29
C PRO A 196 7.50 -14.03 11.69
N LYS A 197 6.76 -14.29 12.77
CA LYS A 197 7.28 -14.28 14.14
C LYS A 197 8.26 -15.42 14.39
N GLU A 198 7.98 -16.59 13.82
CA GLU A 198 8.76 -17.80 14.01
C GLU A 198 10.03 -17.81 13.17
N ASN A 199 10.04 -17.06 12.07
CA ASN A 199 11.14 -17.04 11.12
C ASN A 199 11.66 -15.61 10.89
N CYS A 200 12.26 -15.01 11.93
CA CYS A 200 12.88 -13.69 11.83
C CYS A 200 14.12 -13.55 12.71
N ARG A 201 14.96 -12.57 12.33
CA ARG A 201 16.09 -12.07 13.11
C ARG A 201 15.85 -10.62 13.45
N ILE A 202 15.98 -10.27 14.73
CA ILE A 202 15.84 -8.88 15.20
C ILE A 202 17.12 -8.13 14.84
N ALA A 203 16.98 -6.99 14.17
CA ALA A 203 18.06 -6.03 13.92
C ALA A 203 17.79 -4.77 14.75
N GLY A 204 18.79 -4.31 15.48
CA GLY A 204 18.70 -3.23 16.45
C GLY A 204 18.57 -3.74 17.88
N SER A 205 18.04 -2.91 18.77
CA SER A 205 17.84 -3.21 20.18
C SER A 205 16.38 -3.59 20.47
N VAL A 206 16.15 -4.44 21.46
CA VAL A 206 14.80 -4.71 22.00
C VAL A 206 14.13 -3.42 22.48
N HIS A 207 14.91 -2.45 22.98
CA HIS A 207 14.41 -1.12 23.38
C HIS A 207 13.85 -0.29 22.22
N ASP A 208 14.16 -0.65 20.96
CA ASP A 208 13.56 0.03 19.81
C ASP A 208 12.02 -0.17 19.78
N TRP A 209 11.49 -1.22 20.42
CA TRP A 209 10.05 -1.47 20.58
C TRP A 209 9.38 -0.66 21.68
N ASP A 210 10.15 0.01 22.56
CA ASP A 210 9.59 0.80 23.65
C ASP A 210 8.65 1.89 23.09
N GLY A 211 7.43 1.94 23.65
CA GLY A 211 6.39 2.87 23.18
C GLY A 211 5.67 2.49 21.87
N LEU A 212 5.98 1.34 21.27
CA LEU A 212 5.14 0.78 20.21
C LEU A 212 3.90 0.15 20.85
N ASP A 213 2.71 0.54 20.37
CA ASP A 213 1.45 -0.05 20.77
C ASP A 213 1.44 -1.56 20.39
N HIS A 214 1.15 -2.42 21.34
CA HIS A 214 1.09 -3.87 21.16
C HIS A 214 0.16 -4.28 19.99
N ALA A 215 -0.93 -3.55 19.76
CA ALA A 215 -1.81 -3.77 18.63
C ALA A 215 -1.16 -3.48 17.27
N LYS A 216 0.08 -2.98 17.23
CA LYS A 216 0.86 -2.68 16.02
C LYS A 216 2.12 -3.54 15.87
N SER A 217 2.27 -4.56 16.72
CA SER A 217 3.39 -5.50 16.66
C SER A 217 2.88 -6.92 16.40
N LEU A 218 3.53 -7.60 15.45
CA LEU A 218 3.22 -9.00 15.16
C LEU A 218 3.56 -9.93 16.32
N PHE A 219 4.55 -9.59 17.15
CA PHE A 219 4.92 -10.42 18.30
C PHE A 219 3.79 -10.58 19.33
N TYR A 220 2.85 -9.62 19.37
CA TYR A 220 1.69 -9.66 20.27
C TYR A 220 0.41 -10.15 19.60
N THR A 221 0.47 -10.57 18.32
CA THR A 221 -0.70 -11.10 17.61
C THR A 221 -1.01 -12.53 18.04
N ILE A 222 -2.29 -12.90 17.95
CA ILE A 222 -2.75 -14.30 18.12
C ILE A 222 -2.15 -15.14 16.98
N ASP A 223 -1.85 -16.40 17.27
CA ASP A 223 -1.34 -17.32 16.25
C ASP A 223 -2.31 -17.45 15.07
N GLY A 224 -1.75 -17.60 13.87
CA GLY A 224 -2.53 -17.61 12.64
C GLY A 224 -2.90 -16.20 12.13
N ARG A 225 -2.69 -15.14 12.89
CA ARG A 225 -2.98 -13.76 12.47
C ARG A 225 -1.73 -12.95 12.17
N GLY A 226 -1.95 -11.91 11.38
CA GLY A 226 -0.98 -10.87 11.07
C GLY A 226 -0.19 -11.09 9.78
N LEU A 227 -0.07 -10.02 9.00
CA LEU A 227 0.81 -9.95 7.82
C LEU A 227 2.00 -9.04 8.09
N PRO A 228 3.21 -9.44 7.65
CA PRO A 228 4.42 -8.64 7.84
C PRO A 228 4.34 -7.35 7.03
N ILE A 229 4.59 -6.20 7.67
CA ILE A 229 4.78 -4.93 6.97
C ILE A 229 6.19 -4.92 6.37
N GLY A 230 6.29 -4.60 5.08
CA GLY A 230 7.58 -4.48 4.35
C GLY A 230 7.69 -5.35 3.11
N ASN A 231 6.78 -6.30 2.91
CA ASN A 231 6.78 -7.19 1.75
C ASN A 231 5.76 -6.75 0.69
N LEU A 232 6.12 -6.91 -0.59
CA LEU A 232 5.26 -6.56 -1.73
C LEU A 232 3.96 -7.37 -1.72
N THR A 233 4.05 -8.66 -1.41
CA THR A 233 2.87 -9.54 -1.34
C THR A 233 1.93 -9.18 -0.22
N SER A 234 2.41 -8.68 0.92
CA SER A 234 1.55 -8.21 2.01
C SER A 234 0.66 -7.04 1.57
N GLN A 235 1.18 -6.16 0.71
CA GLN A 235 0.40 -5.06 0.14
C GLN A 235 -0.67 -5.58 -0.83
N LEU A 236 -0.32 -6.53 -1.71
CA LEU A 236 -1.28 -7.16 -2.63
C LEU A 236 -2.36 -7.91 -1.83
N PHE A 237 -1.96 -8.72 -0.87
CA PHE A 237 -2.84 -9.50 -0.01
C PHE A 237 -3.78 -8.63 0.83
N SER A 238 -3.34 -7.44 1.25
CA SER A 238 -4.22 -6.52 1.96
C SER A 238 -5.42 -6.09 1.11
N ASN A 239 -5.23 -5.88 -0.19
CA ASN A 239 -6.32 -5.58 -1.11
C ASN A 239 -7.22 -6.79 -1.35
N VAL A 240 -6.63 -7.98 -1.53
CA VAL A 240 -7.36 -9.23 -1.72
C VAL A 240 -8.22 -9.56 -0.49
N ASN A 241 -7.68 -9.40 0.71
CA ASN A 241 -8.39 -9.65 1.98
C ASN A 241 -9.62 -8.76 2.16
N LEU A 242 -9.56 -7.49 1.75
CA LEU A 242 -10.68 -6.56 1.87
C LEU A 242 -11.60 -6.54 0.64
N ASN A 243 -11.29 -7.30 -0.41
CA ASN A 243 -12.16 -7.34 -1.58
C ASN A 243 -13.60 -7.84 -1.27
N PRO A 244 -13.83 -8.89 -0.45
CA PRO A 244 -15.17 -9.25 -0.02
C PRO A 244 -15.93 -8.10 0.64
N PHE A 245 -15.25 -7.32 1.48
CA PHE A 245 -15.81 -6.12 2.10
C PHE A 245 -16.15 -5.04 1.06
N ASP A 246 -15.28 -4.79 0.09
CA ASP A 246 -15.56 -3.84 -1.00
C ASP A 246 -16.79 -4.25 -1.82
N GLN A 247 -16.94 -5.56 -2.09
CA GLN A 247 -18.13 -6.10 -2.78
C GLN A 247 -19.38 -5.97 -1.93
N PHE A 248 -19.31 -6.20 -0.62
CA PHE A 248 -20.40 -6.01 0.32
C PHE A 248 -20.87 -4.55 0.33
N MET A 249 -19.94 -3.59 0.46
CA MET A 249 -20.23 -2.15 0.41
C MET A 249 -20.94 -1.73 -0.87
N LYS A 250 -20.48 -2.23 -2.02
CA LYS A 250 -21.02 -1.84 -3.34
C LYS A 250 -22.32 -2.57 -3.69
N ARG A 251 -22.43 -3.86 -3.38
CA ARG A 251 -23.52 -4.71 -3.91
C ARG A 251 -24.63 -5.01 -2.91
N VAL A 252 -24.31 -5.04 -1.62
CA VAL A 252 -25.29 -5.32 -0.55
C VAL A 252 -25.75 -4.02 0.07
N LEU A 253 -24.83 -3.15 0.50
CA LEU A 253 -25.18 -1.87 1.12
C LEU A 253 -25.42 -0.75 0.08
N HIS A 254 -25.23 -1.04 -1.21
CA HIS A 254 -25.44 -0.10 -2.31
C HIS A 254 -24.78 1.28 -2.11
N CYS A 255 -23.56 1.29 -1.55
CA CYS A 255 -22.77 2.51 -1.36
C CYS A 255 -22.18 2.96 -2.70
N GLU A 256 -22.89 3.81 -3.44
CA GLU A 256 -22.43 4.30 -4.76
C GLU A 256 -21.09 5.01 -4.65
N HIS A 257 -20.94 5.90 -3.68
CA HIS A 257 -19.76 6.74 -3.46
C HIS A 257 -18.89 6.19 -2.34
N TYR A 258 -18.42 4.97 -2.50
CA TYR A 258 -17.49 4.28 -1.60
C TYR A 258 -16.11 4.16 -2.25
N GLY A 259 -15.04 4.38 -1.48
CA GLY A 259 -13.68 4.15 -1.92
C GLY A 259 -12.74 3.78 -0.77
N ARG A 260 -11.60 3.15 -1.10
CA ARG A 260 -10.65 2.61 -0.13
C ARG A 260 -9.19 2.77 -0.54
N TYR A 261 -8.36 3.12 0.43
CA TYR A 261 -6.91 3.10 0.34
C TYR A 261 -6.33 2.27 1.48
N VAL A 262 -5.90 1.03 1.20
CA VAL A 262 -5.50 0.01 2.19
C VAL A 262 -6.64 -0.22 3.18
N ASP A 263 -6.49 0.20 4.44
CA ASP A 263 -7.45 0.12 5.54
C ASP A 263 -8.34 1.37 5.65
N ASP A 264 -7.88 2.52 5.18
CA ASP A 264 -8.66 3.76 5.16
C ASP A 264 -9.78 3.67 4.10
N SER A 265 -11.03 3.80 4.51
CA SER A 265 -12.17 3.81 3.60
C SER A 265 -13.15 4.92 3.92
N TYR A 266 -13.93 5.30 2.91
CA TYR A 266 -14.96 6.34 3.06
C TYR A 266 -16.24 5.97 2.32
N VAL A 267 -17.35 6.52 2.80
CA VAL A 267 -18.65 6.55 2.11
C VAL A 267 -19.13 7.98 2.05
N VAL A 268 -19.62 8.41 0.88
CA VAL A 268 -20.22 9.74 0.70
C VAL A 268 -21.70 9.59 0.44
N ASP A 269 -22.52 10.33 1.18
CA ASP A 269 -23.98 10.30 1.05
C ASP A 269 -24.59 11.66 1.42
N GLU A 270 -25.77 12.00 0.88
CA GLU A 270 -26.52 13.18 1.25
C GLU A 270 -27.09 13.08 2.68
N SER A 271 -27.44 11.87 3.12
CA SER A 271 -28.08 11.61 4.39
C SER A 271 -27.10 11.16 5.48
N LYS A 272 -26.87 12.01 6.47
CA LYS A 272 -26.12 11.64 7.68
C LYS A 272 -26.77 10.46 8.42
N ALA A 273 -28.09 10.39 8.44
CA ALA A 273 -28.81 9.29 9.09
C ALA A 273 -28.53 7.95 8.40
N ARG A 274 -28.51 7.93 7.05
CA ARG A 274 -28.12 6.73 6.29
C ARG A 274 -26.69 6.32 6.59
N LEU A 275 -25.73 7.24 6.63
CA LEU A 275 -24.34 6.94 6.97
C LEU A 275 -24.21 6.32 8.37
N ASN A 276 -24.95 6.81 9.37
CA ASN A 276 -24.99 6.20 10.70
C ASN A 276 -25.58 4.78 10.66
N ALA A 277 -26.64 4.56 9.89
CA ALA A 277 -27.29 3.26 9.74
C ALA A 277 -26.41 2.20 9.02
N LEU A 278 -25.36 2.63 8.29
CA LEU A 278 -24.38 1.72 7.68
C LEU A 278 -23.40 1.13 8.67
N ILE A 279 -23.15 1.80 9.82
CA ILE A 279 -22.07 1.38 10.74
C ILE A 279 -22.31 -0.02 11.31
N PRO A 280 -23.47 -0.37 11.91
CA PRO A 280 -23.68 -1.70 12.47
C PRO A 280 -23.48 -2.84 11.45
N PRO A 281 -24.12 -2.86 10.27
CA PRO A 281 -23.91 -3.94 9.31
C PRO A 281 -22.48 -4.01 8.77
N ILE A 282 -21.72 -2.91 8.77
CA ILE A 282 -20.30 -2.90 8.43
C ILE A 282 -19.49 -3.60 9.53
N GLU A 283 -19.79 -3.34 10.80
CA GLU A 283 -19.11 -3.98 11.94
C GLU A 283 -19.38 -5.49 11.96
N ASP A 284 -20.64 -5.89 11.78
CA ASP A 284 -21.04 -7.29 11.73
C ASP A 284 -20.28 -8.02 10.61
N PHE A 285 -20.29 -7.48 9.38
CA PHE A 285 -19.58 -8.07 8.26
C PHE A 285 -18.06 -8.18 8.51
N LEU A 286 -17.43 -7.13 9.00
CA LEU A 286 -15.99 -7.14 9.28
C LEU A 286 -15.63 -8.16 10.37
N GLY A 287 -16.46 -8.28 11.42
CA GLY A 287 -16.27 -9.24 12.49
C GLY A 287 -16.47 -10.69 12.05
N GLU A 288 -17.60 -10.98 11.45
CA GLU A 288 -17.98 -12.35 11.08
C GLU A 288 -17.18 -12.88 9.88
N GLU A 289 -17.10 -12.08 8.82
CA GLU A 289 -16.50 -12.53 7.56
C GLU A 289 -14.98 -12.37 7.51
N LEU A 290 -14.40 -11.37 8.19
CA LEU A 290 -12.98 -11.08 8.09
C LEU A 290 -12.23 -11.14 9.44
N GLY A 291 -12.95 -11.25 10.55
CA GLY A 291 -12.36 -11.24 11.90
C GLY A 291 -11.65 -9.90 12.22
N LEU A 292 -12.16 -8.80 11.65
CA LEU A 292 -11.63 -7.45 11.78
C LEU A 292 -12.58 -6.56 12.58
N GLU A 293 -12.03 -5.53 13.23
CA GLU A 293 -12.78 -4.56 14.01
C GLU A 293 -12.60 -3.14 13.46
N LEU A 294 -13.66 -2.32 13.54
CA LEU A 294 -13.54 -0.89 13.32
C LEU A 294 -12.86 -0.21 14.51
N ASN A 295 -12.07 0.81 14.23
CA ASN A 295 -11.52 1.69 15.25
C ASN A 295 -12.58 2.73 15.64
N GLN A 296 -13.31 2.46 16.73
CA GLN A 296 -14.42 3.30 17.21
C GLN A 296 -14.03 4.78 17.36
N GLY A 297 -12.82 5.07 17.84
CA GLY A 297 -12.33 6.43 18.01
C GLY A 297 -12.04 7.17 16.69
N LYS A 298 -12.10 6.47 15.56
CA LYS A 298 -11.82 7.02 14.23
C LYS A 298 -13.01 6.93 13.26
N ILE A 299 -14.17 6.49 13.72
CA ILE A 299 -15.40 6.59 12.95
C ILE A 299 -15.87 8.05 13.01
N GLN A 300 -15.87 8.73 11.86
CA GLN A 300 -16.17 10.15 11.79
C GLN A 300 -17.07 10.44 10.61
N ILE A 301 -18.10 11.25 10.82
CA ILE A 301 -18.97 11.79 9.74
C ILE A 301 -18.75 13.29 9.67
N HIS A 302 -18.22 13.74 8.53
CA HIS A 302 -17.94 15.14 8.25
C HIS A 302 -18.96 15.70 7.26
N ASP A 303 -19.41 16.94 7.46
CA ASP A 303 -20.06 17.70 6.40
C ASP A 303 -19.00 18.13 5.38
N ALA A 304 -19.18 17.76 4.11
CA ALA A 304 -18.21 18.03 3.06
C ALA A 304 -17.93 19.52 2.81
N ARG A 305 -18.88 20.41 3.18
CA ARG A 305 -18.67 21.87 3.08
C ARG A 305 -17.63 22.41 4.05
N HIS A 306 -17.50 21.80 5.22
CA HIS A 306 -16.50 22.18 6.21
C HIS A 306 -15.10 21.64 5.89
N GLY A 307 -15.03 20.70 4.98
CA GLY A 307 -13.82 20.03 4.55
C GLY A 307 -13.62 18.66 5.18
N VAL A 308 -12.89 17.81 4.45
CA VAL A 308 -12.61 16.42 4.84
C VAL A 308 -11.13 16.13 4.69
N GLU A 309 -10.52 15.59 5.74
CA GLU A 309 -9.15 15.10 5.68
C GLU A 309 -9.11 13.67 5.15
N PHE A 310 -8.34 13.43 4.08
CA PHE A 310 -8.14 12.10 3.51
C PHE A 310 -6.75 12.01 2.86
N LEU A 311 -5.99 10.96 3.18
CA LEU A 311 -4.67 10.65 2.60
C LEU A 311 -3.68 11.81 2.63
N GLY A 312 -3.70 12.62 3.68
CA GLY A 312 -2.80 13.76 3.83
C GLY A 312 -3.23 15.04 3.12
N ALA A 313 -4.41 15.03 2.52
CA ALA A 313 -5.09 16.20 1.96
C ALA A 313 -6.22 16.67 2.87
N PHE A 314 -6.52 17.97 2.86
CA PHE A 314 -7.72 18.57 3.41
C PHE A 314 -8.55 19.14 2.26
N ILE A 315 -9.64 18.46 1.94
CA ILE A 315 -10.49 18.71 0.78
C ILE A 315 -11.65 19.61 1.19
N LYS A 316 -11.72 20.81 0.62
CA LYS A 316 -12.84 21.74 0.72
C LYS A 316 -13.52 21.91 -0.64
N PRO A 317 -14.72 22.54 -0.70
CA PRO A 317 -15.30 22.96 -1.96
C PRO A 317 -14.27 23.76 -2.78
N ASP A 318 -14.07 23.35 -4.04
CA ASP A 318 -13.24 23.99 -5.05
C ASP A 318 -11.73 24.08 -4.74
N VAL A 319 -11.28 23.72 -3.55
CA VAL A 319 -9.86 23.82 -3.16
C VAL A 319 -9.40 22.62 -2.34
N THR A 320 -8.16 22.22 -2.54
CA THR A 320 -7.53 21.14 -1.76
C THR A 320 -6.22 21.66 -1.16
N TYR A 321 -6.10 21.53 0.14
CA TYR A 321 -4.90 21.88 0.90
C TYR A 321 -4.17 20.63 1.33
N ILE A 322 -2.86 20.76 1.63
CA ILE A 322 -2.15 19.72 2.39
C ILE A 322 -2.72 19.69 3.82
N SER A 323 -2.88 18.51 4.41
CA SER A 323 -3.35 18.41 5.79
C SER A 323 -2.33 18.98 6.79
N ASN A 324 -2.80 19.53 7.91
CA ASN A 324 -1.93 20.07 8.95
C ASN A 324 -0.92 19.04 9.47
N ALA A 325 -1.34 17.79 9.62
CA ALA A 325 -0.45 16.71 10.06
C ALA A 325 0.69 16.45 9.05
N SER A 326 0.38 16.47 7.75
CA SER A 326 1.38 16.31 6.68
C SER A 326 2.30 17.52 6.58
N LEU A 327 1.74 18.73 6.69
CA LEU A 327 2.51 19.97 6.65
C LEU A 327 3.48 20.07 7.83
N ASN A 328 3.02 19.84 9.06
CA ASN A 328 3.85 19.90 10.26
C ASN A 328 5.00 18.89 10.22
N ARG A 329 4.77 17.70 9.66
CA ARG A 329 5.83 16.72 9.44
C ARG A 329 6.86 17.22 8.41
N MET A 330 6.39 17.80 7.31
CA MET A 330 7.25 18.39 6.28
C MET A 330 8.10 19.51 6.87
N ILE A 331 7.52 20.40 7.68
CA ILE A 331 8.25 21.50 8.36
C ILE A 331 9.36 20.94 9.25
N ARG A 332 9.07 19.90 10.04
CA ARG A 332 10.12 19.27 10.86
C ARG A 332 11.26 18.75 9.99
N ASN A 333 10.96 17.97 8.96
CA ASN A 333 11.99 17.44 8.06
C ASN A 333 12.80 18.54 7.36
N ILE A 334 12.17 19.68 7.02
CA ILE A 334 12.87 20.87 6.44
C ILE A 334 13.82 21.49 7.46
N ASN A 335 13.41 21.58 8.72
CA ASN A 335 14.23 22.16 9.79
C ASN A 335 15.47 21.27 10.08
N ASP A 336 15.31 19.96 10.01
CA ASP A 336 16.35 18.96 10.26
C ASP A 336 17.34 18.80 9.09
N LEU A 337 17.17 19.50 7.95
CA LEU A 337 18.09 19.40 6.81
C LEU A 337 19.46 19.99 7.15
N ASP A 338 20.51 19.18 6.99
CA ASP A 338 21.90 19.63 7.01
C ASP A 338 22.21 20.41 5.72
N MET A 339 22.37 21.73 5.84
CA MET A 339 22.66 22.59 4.71
C MET A 339 24.06 22.39 4.10
N LYS A 340 24.94 21.63 4.76
CA LYS A 340 26.26 21.30 4.22
C LYS A 340 26.15 20.19 3.16
N ASP A 341 25.18 19.30 3.27
CA ASP A 341 24.88 18.27 2.26
C ASP A 341 23.97 18.86 1.17
N LYS A 342 24.58 19.54 0.20
CA LYS A 342 23.85 20.22 -0.88
C LYS A 342 23.03 19.26 -1.73
N GLU A 343 23.51 18.02 -1.95
CA GLU A 343 22.79 17.02 -2.73
C GLU A 343 21.53 16.56 -1.99
N ALA A 344 21.62 16.25 -0.69
CA ALA A 344 20.47 15.92 0.13
C ALA A 344 19.45 17.08 0.22
N VAL A 345 19.93 18.34 0.33
CA VAL A 345 19.06 19.52 0.31
C VAL A 345 18.33 19.63 -1.02
N PHE A 346 19.04 19.49 -2.15
CA PHE A 346 18.43 19.54 -3.49
C PHE A 346 17.32 18.51 -3.66
N HIS A 347 17.62 17.27 -3.34
CA HIS A 347 16.64 16.18 -3.47
C HIS A 347 15.44 16.35 -2.54
N SER A 348 15.67 16.74 -1.29
CA SER A 348 14.60 16.92 -0.29
C SER A 348 13.70 18.08 -0.64
N VAL A 349 14.28 19.26 -0.98
CA VAL A 349 13.49 20.44 -1.34
C VAL A 349 12.63 20.17 -2.58
N ASN A 350 13.19 19.60 -3.65
CA ASN A 350 12.43 19.29 -4.85
C ASN A 350 11.36 18.22 -4.60
N SER A 351 11.62 17.24 -3.72
CA SER A 351 10.60 16.27 -3.29
C SER A 351 9.43 16.95 -2.57
N PHE A 352 9.70 17.88 -1.65
CA PHE A 352 8.66 18.62 -0.96
C PHE A 352 7.88 19.56 -1.88
N LEU A 353 8.56 20.26 -2.80
CA LEU A 353 7.93 21.08 -3.82
C LEU A 353 7.02 20.26 -4.73
N GLY A 354 7.47 19.06 -5.15
CA GLY A 354 6.67 18.11 -5.91
C GLY A 354 5.39 17.69 -5.18
N ILE A 355 5.48 17.39 -3.88
CA ILE A 355 4.29 17.08 -3.07
C ILE A 355 3.36 18.30 -2.97
N LEU A 356 3.90 19.48 -2.66
CA LEU A 356 3.10 20.68 -2.46
C LEU A 356 2.44 21.19 -3.74
N SER A 357 3.00 20.88 -4.92
CA SER A 357 2.42 21.29 -6.21
C SER A 357 1.03 20.70 -6.46
N HIS A 358 0.65 19.61 -5.78
CA HIS A 358 -0.68 19.01 -5.87
C HIS A 358 -1.75 19.75 -5.05
N TYR A 359 -1.39 20.78 -4.29
CA TYR A 359 -2.26 21.48 -3.35
C TYR A 359 -2.26 23.00 -3.63
N ALA A 360 -3.27 23.69 -3.13
CA ALA A 360 -3.29 25.15 -3.07
C ALA A 360 -2.26 25.64 -2.03
N SER A 361 -0.99 25.67 -2.42
CA SER A 361 0.15 25.80 -1.48
C SER A 361 1.14 26.89 -1.85
N PHE A 362 0.83 27.81 -2.80
CA PHE A 362 1.79 28.82 -3.23
C PHE A 362 2.34 29.64 -2.05
N ASN A 363 1.47 30.19 -1.21
CA ASN A 363 1.90 30.99 -0.04
C ASN A 363 2.74 30.13 0.95
N ILE A 364 2.35 28.89 1.16
CA ILE A 364 3.10 27.94 2.01
C ILE A 364 4.50 27.68 1.43
N ARG A 365 4.60 27.47 0.12
CA ARG A 365 5.90 27.28 -0.57
C ARG A 365 6.79 28.50 -0.42
N CYS A 366 6.25 29.70 -0.63
CA CYS A 366 6.99 30.94 -0.43
C CYS A 366 7.49 31.09 1.02
N GLN A 367 6.64 30.84 2.00
CA GLN A 367 7.00 30.96 3.41
C GLN A 367 8.07 29.94 3.85
N LEU A 368 8.00 28.72 3.36
CA LEU A 368 8.93 27.65 3.75
C LEU A 368 10.28 27.75 3.05
N PHE A 369 10.29 28.16 1.79
CA PHE A 369 11.47 27.98 0.94
C PHE A 369 12.15 29.29 0.51
N LEU A 370 11.43 30.42 0.39
CA LEU A 370 12.05 31.73 0.09
C LEU A 370 12.66 32.34 1.35
N THR A 371 13.53 31.59 2.01
CA THR A 371 14.23 32.01 3.23
C THR A 371 15.73 32.11 2.97
N PRO A 372 16.48 32.95 3.76
CA PRO A 372 17.93 33.02 3.61
C PRO A 372 18.64 31.66 3.64
N LYS A 373 18.09 30.71 4.41
CA LYS A 373 18.60 29.33 4.51
C LYS A 373 18.76 28.66 3.13
N PHE A 374 17.75 28.74 2.28
CA PHE A 374 17.77 28.08 0.98
C PHE A 374 18.32 28.99 -0.13
N LEU A 375 18.04 30.31 -0.05
CA LEU A 375 18.52 31.27 -1.03
C LEU A 375 20.04 31.44 -1.00
N SER A 376 20.72 31.07 0.09
CA SER A 376 22.19 31.05 0.16
C SER A 376 22.85 29.94 -0.65
N VAL A 377 22.12 28.86 -0.97
CA VAL A 377 22.67 27.66 -1.65
C VAL A 377 22.07 27.42 -3.04
N GLY A 378 20.97 28.10 -3.38
CA GLY A 378 20.30 27.89 -4.66
C GLY A 378 19.22 28.93 -4.96
N ARG A 379 18.48 28.69 -6.02
CA ARG A 379 17.39 29.56 -6.51
C ARG A 379 16.13 28.76 -6.80
N PHE A 380 14.99 29.45 -6.80
CA PHE A 380 13.69 28.91 -7.17
C PHE A 380 13.18 29.54 -8.45
N ASP A 381 12.32 28.81 -9.17
CA ASP A 381 11.51 29.39 -10.25
C ASP A 381 10.46 30.36 -9.69
N SER A 382 9.84 31.19 -10.55
CA SER A 382 8.84 32.20 -10.14
C SER A 382 7.61 31.61 -9.44
N ALA A 383 7.26 30.36 -9.75
CA ALA A 383 6.14 29.65 -9.14
C ALA A 383 6.53 28.88 -7.86
N VAL A 384 7.81 28.90 -7.46
CA VAL A 384 8.35 28.13 -6.32
C VAL A 384 7.97 26.65 -6.44
N THR A 385 8.20 26.06 -7.62
CA THR A 385 7.92 24.66 -7.91
C THR A 385 9.18 23.84 -8.16
N LYS A 386 10.30 24.49 -8.43
CA LYS A 386 11.60 23.89 -8.71
C LYS A 386 12.70 24.63 -7.97
N PHE A 387 13.63 23.88 -7.42
CA PHE A 387 14.83 24.38 -6.76
C PHE A 387 16.06 23.94 -7.54
N GLU A 388 16.98 24.85 -7.79
CA GLU A 388 18.27 24.61 -8.45
C GLU A 388 19.39 25.11 -7.55
N LEU A 389 20.44 24.29 -7.38
CA LEU A 389 21.65 24.71 -6.67
C LEU A 389 22.41 25.74 -7.51
N TYR A 390 23.14 26.65 -6.85
CA TYR A 390 24.15 27.45 -7.53
C TYR A 390 25.32 26.55 -7.94
N ASP A 391 25.83 26.79 -9.16
CA ASP A 391 27.10 26.22 -9.61
C ASP A 391 28.21 26.91 -8.81
N PHE A 392 28.97 26.14 -8.04
CA PHE A 392 30.16 26.60 -7.29
C PHE A 392 31.42 25.95 -7.83
#